data_2fbab88e7d450e43adf0fa2f35e0118f
#
_entry.id   2fbab88e7d450e43adf0fa2f35e0118f
#
_cell.length_a   1.000
_cell.length_b   1.000
_cell.length_c   1.000
_cell.angle_alpha   90.00
_cell.angle_beta   90.00
_cell.angle_gamma   90.00
#
_symmetry.space_group_name_H-M   'P 1'
#
loop_
_entity.id
_entity.type
_entity.pdbx_description
1 polymer ?
#
loop_
_entity_poly.entity_id
_entity_poly.type
_entity_poly.pdbx_seq_one_letter_code
_entity_poly.pdbx_strand_id
1 'polypeptide(L)'
;MTSRRDFLLTAEGLTAVTLGLPSFAADKIAINKDTDVFLIIDVQNCFMPGGTLPVPDGNNIVGLVNKIASGFKNVVMTQDWHPSGHISFASTHKKEVFTSMEMVYGTQVMWPDHCIQGTNDGALHKELNIPHAQLIIRKGYNGNVDGYSAFLDLDGKTHTGLDGYLKGRGIKRVFLAGLATDFCVMWSATDARKLGFEAAVIEDACRHIDVGGSLAAAWKKMDAAGVKRIQSMDVAFA
;
A
#
# COMPACT_ATOMS: atom_id res chain seq x y z
N MET A 1 -70.73 -42.46 30.03
CA MET A 1 -70.93 -42.83 28.62
C MET A 1 -70.76 -41.59 27.79
N THR A 2 -69.64 -41.50 27.11
CA THR A 2 -69.54 -40.79 25.82
C THR A 2 -68.11 -40.87 25.32
N SER A 3 -68.02 -41.21 24.11
CA SER A 3 -66.97 -41.67 23.24
C SER A 3 -65.80 -40.68 23.02
N ARG A 4 -64.58 -41.21 23.05
CA ARG A 4 -63.35 -40.58 22.56
C ARG A 4 -63.38 -40.68 21.01
N ARG A 5 -63.18 -39.55 20.33
CA ARG A 5 -62.88 -39.50 18.89
C ARG A 5 -61.40 -39.14 18.73
N ASP A 6 -60.68 -40.03 18.13
CA ASP A 6 -59.27 -39.90 17.71
C ASP A 6 -59.20 -38.90 16.55
N PHE A 7 -58.33 -37.88 16.71
CA PHE A 7 -57.96 -36.97 15.63
C PHE A 7 -56.58 -37.34 15.15
N LEU A 8 -56.50 -37.96 13.99
CA LEU A 8 -55.26 -38.22 13.28
C LEU A 8 -54.85 -36.91 12.63
N LEU A 9 -53.73 -36.30 13.08
CA LEU A 9 -53.02 -35.20 12.38
C LEU A 9 -52.04 -35.84 11.39
N THR A 10 -52.31 -35.69 10.11
CA THR A 10 -51.37 -35.95 9.02
C THR A 10 -50.34 -34.81 8.97
N ALA A 11 -49.09 -35.17 9.19
CA ALA A 11 -47.96 -34.23 9.01
C ALA A 11 -47.63 -34.18 7.49
N GLU A 12 -48.01 -33.10 6.85
CA GLU A 12 -47.52 -32.78 5.51
C GLU A 12 -46.09 -32.23 5.62
N GLY A 13 -45.16 -32.95 4.97
CA GLY A 13 -43.74 -32.58 4.95
C GLY A 13 -43.50 -31.32 4.13
N LEU A 14 -43.09 -30.23 4.76
CA LEU A 14 -42.53 -29.09 4.10
C LEU A 14 -41.12 -29.42 3.59
N THR A 15 -40.97 -29.67 2.31
CA THR A 15 -39.68 -29.72 1.63
C THR A 15 -39.16 -28.28 1.48
N ALA A 16 -38.18 -27.92 2.28
CA ALA A 16 -37.45 -26.66 2.15
C ALA A 16 -36.60 -26.70 0.86
N VAL A 17 -37.04 -26.02 -0.17
CA VAL A 17 -36.24 -25.77 -1.37
C VAL A 17 -35.21 -24.70 -1.01
N THR A 18 -33.97 -25.09 -0.73
CA THR A 18 -32.85 -24.17 -0.63
C THR A 18 -32.50 -23.67 -2.02
N LEU A 19 -33.02 -22.50 -2.38
CA LEU A 19 -32.53 -21.75 -3.54
C LEU A 19 -31.10 -21.32 -3.24
N GLY A 20 -30.14 -22.08 -3.76
CA GLY A 20 -28.74 -21.65 -3.80
C GLY A 20 -28.63 -20.39 -4.63
N LEU A 21 -28.38 -19.24 -3.98
CA LEU A 21 -28.03 -18.01 -4.68
C LEU A 21 -26.76 -18.27 -5.47
N PRO A 22 -26.70 -17.93 -6.77
CA PRO A 22 -25.48 -18.03 -7.52
C PRO A 22 -24.44 -17.12 -6.87
N SER A 23 -23.34 -17.69 -6.39
CA SER A 23 -22.16 -16.96 -6.01
C SER A 23 -21.56 -16.38 -7.28
N PHE A 24 -21.82 -15.10 -7.55
CA PHE A 24 -21.09 -14.36 -8.56
C PHE A 24 -19.68 -14.15 -7.99
N ALA A 25 -18.75 -15.03 -8.35
CA ALA A 25 -17.34 -14.71 -8.18
C ALA A 25 -17.08 -13.45 -9.01
N ALA A 26 -16.70 -12.35 -8.37
CA ALA A 26 -16.33 -11.14 -9.09
C ALA A 26 -15.20 -11.49 -10.06
N ASP A 27 -15.31 -11.03 -11.31
CA ASP A 27 -14.28 -11.27 -12.32
C ASP A 27 -12.94 -10.71 -11.81
N LYS A 28 -11.91 -11.53 -11.85
CA LYS A 28 -10.56 -11.11 -11.44
C LYS A 28 -10.03 -10.02 -12.35
N ILE A 29 -9.28 -9.10 -11.77
CA ILE A 29 -8.63 -8.01 -12.49
C ILE A 29 -7.47 -8.57 -13.31
N ALA A 30 -7.61 -8.61 -14.63
CA ALA A 30 -6.56 -9.05 -15.53
C ALA A 30 -5.41 -8.01 -15.56
N ILE A 31 -4.15 -8.51 -15.51
CA ILE A 31 -2.96 -7.69 -15.67
C ILE A 31 -2.65 -7.53 -17.16
N ASN A 32 -2.51 -6.29 -17.60
CA ASN A 32 -1.96 -5.97 -18.91
C ASN A 32 -0.44 -5.84 -18.80
N LYS A 33 0.30 -6.79 -19.40
CA LYS A 33 1.77 -6.87 -19.31
C LYS A 33 2.49 -5.63 -19.85
N ASP A 34 1.88 -4.88 -20.75
CA ASP A 34 2.52 -3.73 -21.40
C ASP A 34 2.17 -2.38 -20.75
N THR A 35 1.01 -2.27 -20.11
CA THR A 35 0.53 -1.00 -19.58
C THR A 35 0.36 -0.97 -18.07
N ASP A 36 0.54 -2.10 -17.38
CA ASP A 36 0.46 -2.16 -15.91
C ASP A 36 1.86 -2.29 -15.30
N VAL A 37 2.03 -1.65 -14.15
CA VAL A 37 3.25 -1.76 -13.34
C VAL A 37 2.88 -2.14 -11.89
N PHE A 38 3.71 -2.96 -11.29
CA PHE A 38 3.67 -3.19 -9.84
C PHE A 38 4.71 -2.29 -9.17
N LEU A 39 4.24 -1.39 -8.32
CA LEU A 39 5.04 -0.45 -7.55
C LEU A 39 5.11 -0.91 -6.10
N ILE A 40 6.29 -1.34 -5.70
CA ILE A 40 6.57 -1.89 -4.36
C ILE A 40 7.14 -0.77 -3.51
N ILE A 41 6.41 -0.40 -2.47
CA ILE A 41 6.71 0.75 -1.63
C ILE A 41 7.50 0.31 -0.42
N ASP A 42 8.75 0.78 -0.32
CA ASP A 42 9.60 0.85 0.87
C ASP A 42 9.68 -0.46 1.69
N VAL A 43 9.84 -1.59 1.03
CA VAL A 43 10.08 -2.89 1.71
C VAL A 43 11.54 -2.93 2.17
N GLN A 44 11.85 -2.12 3.22
CA GLN A 44 13.19 -1.85 3.74
C GLN A 44 13.36 -2.31 5.18
N ASN A 45 14.61 -2.50 5.61
CA ASN A 45 14.91 -2.96 6.97
C ASN A 45 14.42 -2.00 8.05
N CYS A 46 14.47 -0.67 7.81
CA CYS A 46 13.96 0.36 8.73
C CYS A 46 12.49 0.16 9.13
N PHE A 47 11.67 -0.36 8.22
CA PHE A 47 10.23 -0.58 8.42
C PHE A 47 9.87 -1.99 8.90
N MET A 48 10.87 -2.87 9.05
CA MET A 48 10.64 -4.23 9.56
C MET A 48 10.68 -4.26 11.09
N PRO A 49 10.12 -5.29 11.73
CA PRO A 49 10.30 -5.49 13.17
C PRO A 49 11.78 -5.46 13.56
N GLY A 50 12.13 -4.57 14.50
CA GLY A 50 13.52 -4.32 14.92
C GLY A 50 14.25 -3.24 14.13
N GLY A 51 13.65 -2.66 13.10
CA GLY A 51 14.13 -1.47 12.41
C GLY A 51 13.88 -0.18 13.20
N THR A 52 14.30 0.95 12.65
CA THR A 52 14.24 2.25 13.34
C THR A 52 12.86 2.90 13.33
N LEU A 53 12.00 2.54 12.38
CA LEU A 53 10.57 2.95 12.32
C LEU A 53 9.71 1.71 11.97
N PRO A 54 9.60 0.74 12.89
CA PRO A 54 8.97 -0.54 12.58
C PRO A 54 7.47 -0.39 12.32
N VAL A 55 7.02 -0.95 11.21
CA VAL A 55 5.60 -1.12 10.89
C VAL A 55 5.15 -2.46 11.46
N PRO A 56 4.07 -2.51 12.25
CA PRO A 56 3.54 -3.77 12.76
C PRO A 56 3.34 -4.81 11.65
N ASP A 57 3.84 -6.01 11.85
CA ASP A 57 3.77 -7.12 10.88
C ASP A 57 4.34 -6.81 9.48
N GLY A 58 5.23 -5.82 9.36
CA GLY A 58 5.80 -5.40 8.07
C GLY A 58 6.51 -6.53 7.32
N ASN A 59 7.16 -7.44 8.01
CA ASN A 59 7.83 -8.60 7.43
C ASN A 59 6.85 -9.63 6.81
N ASN A 60 5.60 -9.68 7.26
CA ASN A 60 4.62 -10.66 6.80
C ASN A 60 4.18 -10.45 5.35
N ILE A 61 4.43 -9.27 4.78
CA ILE A 61 4.08 -8.99 3.38
C ILE A 61 5.14 -9.45 2.37
N VAL A 62 6.40 -9.68 2.79
CA VAL A 62 7.53 -9.89 1.88
C VAL A 62 7.29 -11.08 0.92
N GLY A 63 6.87 -12.22 1.47
CA GLY A 63 6.56 -13.40 0.66
C GLY A 63 5.42 -13.16 -0.35
N LEU A 64 4.37 -12.44 0.08
CA LEU A 64 3.23 -12.12 -0.78
C LEU A 64 3.64 -11.11 -1.88
N VAL A 65 4.41 -10.09 -1.54
CA VAL A 65 4.96 -9.11 -2.49
C VAL A 65 5.80 -9.80 -3.57
N ASN A 66 6.70 -10.72 -3.18
CA ASN A 66 7.49 -11.51 -4.14
C ASN A 66 6.59 -12.31 -5.09
N LYS A 67 5.54 -12.96 -4.54
CA LYS A 67 4.59 -13.74 -5.33
C LYS A 67 3.82 -12.85 -6.31
N ILE A 68 3.32 -11.70 -5.88
CA ILE A 68 2.60 -10.75 -6.73
C ILE A 68 3.52 -10.25 -7.85
N ALA A 69 4.75 -9.86 -7.51
CA ALA A 69 5.72 -9.33 -8.45
C ALA A 69 6.00 -10.30 -9.61
N SER A 70 6.00 -11.61 -9.36
CA SER A 70 6.24 -12.62 -10.42
C SER A 70 5.16 -12.62 -11.51
N GLY A 71 3.98 -12.07 -11.25
CA GLY A 71 2.89 -11.93 -12.23
C GLY A 71 2.98 -10.67 -13.08
N PHE A 72 3.89 -9.73 -12.76
CA PHE A 72 4.04 -8.47 -13.48
C PHE A 72 5.30 -8.45 -14.34
N LYS A 73 5.17 -7.99 -15.58
CA LYS A 73 6.31 -7.72 -16.46
C LYS A 73 7.06 -6.46 -16.02
N ASN A 74 6.32 -5.42 -15.61
CA ASN A 74 6.90 -4.16 -15.18
C ASN A 74 6.82 -4.07 -13.66
N VAL A 75 7.98 -3.95 -13.02
CA VAL A 75 8.09 -3.81 -11.55
C VAL A 75 9.05 -2.69 -11.22
N VAL A 76 8.63 -1.83 -10.32
CA VAL A 76 9.44 -0.74 -9.74
C VAL A 76 9.41 -0.88 -8.24
N MET A 77 10.55 -0.68 -7.60
CA MET A 77 10.67 -0.63 -6.14
C MET A 77 10.99 0.80 -5.71
N THR A 78 10.59 1.19 -4.50
CA THR A 78 11.03 2.43 -3.90
C THR A 78 11.95 2.20 -2.72
N GLN A 79 12.77 3.19 -2.42
CA GLN A 79 13.53 3.30 -1.18
C GLN A 79 13.30 4.69 -0.58
N ASP A 80 12.84 4.72 0.65
CA ASP A 80 12.97 5.89 1.49
C ASP A 80 14.46 6.08 1.82
N TRP A 81 15.00 7.30 1.59
CA TRP A 81 16.46 7.47 1.50
C TRP A 81 16.90 8.80 2.09
N HIS A 82 16.74 8.93 3.43
CA HIS A 82 16.95 10.20 4.12
C HIS A 82 18.44 10.49 4.40
N PRO A 83 18.92 11.71 4.13
CA PRO A 83 20.21 12.15 4.67
C PRO A 83 20.14 12.22 6.21
N SER A 84 21.27 12.06 6.87
CA SER A 84 21.36 12.32 8.32
C SER A 84 20.93 13.76 8.63
N GLY A 85 20.14 13.95 9.69
CA GLY A 85 19.57 15.25 10.06
C GLY A 85 18.44 15.73 9.14
N HIS A 86 17.75 14.81 8.47
CA HIS A 86 16.60 15.13 7.61
C HIS A 86 15.52 15.94 8.35
N ILE A 87 14.84 16.85 7.63
CA ILE A 87 13.85 17.77 8.20
C ILE A 87 12.65 17.06 8.84
N SER A 88 12.34 15.85 8.47
CA SER A 88 11.25 15.06 9.08
C SER A 88 11.62 14.40 10.41
N PHE A 89 12.89 14.41 10.79
CA PHE A 89 13.34 13.75 12.00
C PHE A 89 13.06 14.58 13.25
N ALA A 90 12.47 13.95 14.27
CA ALA A 90 12.20 14.56 15.55
C ALA A 90 13.50 15.07 16.22
N SER A 91 14.60 14.32 16.09
CA SER A 91 15.92 14.66 16.58
C SER A 91 16.45 16.00 16.06
N THR A 92 16.22 16.29 14.76
CA THR A 92 16.62 17.52 14.07
C THR A 92 15.99 18.76 14.73
N HIS A 93 14.76 18.62 15.22
CA HIS A 93 13.98 19.72 15.83
C HIS A 93 13.91 19.62 17.36
N LYS A 94 14.54 18.65 18.00
CA LYS A 94 14.44 18.37 19.44
C LYS A 94 12.98 18.23 19.89
N LYS A 95 12.19 17.50 19.10
CA LYS A 95 10.77 17.24 19.34
C LYS A 95 10.57 15.78 19.73
N GLU A 96 9.40 15.51 20.31
CA GLU A 96 8.95 14.12 20.54
C GLU A 96 8.54 13.47 19.21
N VAL A 97 8.86 12.21 19.04
CA VAL A 97 8.44 11.42 17.87
C VAL A 97 6.91 11.32 17.79
N PHE A 98 6.40 11.20 16.57
CA PHE A 98 4.97 11.13 16.25
C PHE A 98 4.15 12.39 16.60
N THR A 99 4.80 13.48 17.04
CA THR A 99 4.15 14.78 17.10
C THR A 99 4.11 15.43 15.71
N SER A 100 3.34 16.50 15.56
CA SER A 100 3.27 17.26 14.30
C SER A 100 3.91 18.62 14.44
N MET A 101 4.48 19.11 13.34
CA MET A 101 5.06 20.45 13.23
C MET A 101 4.65 21.09 11.90
N GLU A 102 4.30 22.37 11.91
CA GLU A 102 4.02 23.12 10.68
C GLU A 102 5.33 23.50 9.98
N MET A 103 5.40 23.13 8.70
CA MET A 103 6.50 23.43 7.79
C MET A 103 6.02 24.35 6.65
N VAL A 104 6.94 24.86 5.84
CA VAL A 104 6.60 25.70 4.66
C VAL A 104 5.70 24.95 3.66
N TYR A 105 5.80 23.62 3.64
CA TYR A 105 5.04 22.74 2.74
C TYR A 105 3.80 22.08 3.38
N GLY A 106 3.50 22.45 4.63
CA GLY A 106 2.33 21.92 5.37
C GLY A 106 2.72 21.18 6.64
N THR A 107 1.78 20.47 7.22
CA THR A 107 1.97 19.71 8.48
C THR A 107 2.87 18.50 8.26
N GLN A 108 3.95 18.41 9.03
CA GLN A 108 4.91 17.31 9.04
C GLN A 108 4.79 16.50 10.33
N VAL A 109 4.69 15.19 10.20
CA VAL A 109 4.86 14.27 11.34
C VAL A 109 6.34 14.15 11.66
N MET A 110 6.72 14.30 12.92
CA MET A 110 8.08 14.16 13.40
C MET A 110 8.40 12.67 13.61
N TRP A 111 9.21 12.13 12.74
CA TRP A 111 9.60 10.72 12.75
C TRP A 111 10.86 10.46 13.59
N PRO A 112 11.05 9.24 14.10
CA PRO A 112 12.40 8.82 14.53
C PRO A 112 13.35 8.85 13.32
N ASP A 113 14.63 8.96 13.56
CA ASP A 113 15.65 8.85 12.51
C ASP A 113 15.57 7.44 11.89
N HIS A 114 15.27 7.38 10.59
CA HIS A 114 15.02 6.13 9.89
C HIS A 114 15.51 6.16 8.45
N CYS A 115 15.68 5.01 7.83
CA CYS A 115 16.05 4.83 6.43
C CYS A 115 17.24 5.73 6.00
N ILE A 116 18.23 5.90 6.89
CA ILE A 116 19.39 6.78 6.62
C ILE A 116 20.21 6.22 5.46
N GLN A 117 20.59 7.11 4.56
CA GLN A 117 21.37 6.81 3.35
C GLN A 117 22.64 5.99 3.68
N GLY A 118 22.87 4.92 2.89
CA GLY A 118 24.07 4.11 2.98
C GLY A 118 24.13 3.16 4.19
N THR A 119 23.12 3.16 5.06
CA THR A 119 23.05 2.24 6.20
C THR A 119 22.34 0.94 5.83
N ASN A 120 22.57 -0.12 6.63
CA ASN A 120 21.79 -1.36 6.51
C ASN A 120 20.31 -1.14 6.80
N ASP A 121 19.95 -0.17 7.62
CA ASP A 121 18.59 0.22 7.95
C ASP A 121 17.84 0.74 6.71
N GLY A 122 18.49 1.57 5.90
CA GLY A 122 17.97 2.07 4.62
C GLY A 122 18.00 1.05 3.47
N ALA A 123 18.57 -0.14 3.65
CA ALA A 123 18.62 -1.15 2.60
C ALA A 123 17.26 -1.84 2.39
N LEU A 124 16.99 -2.32 1.18
CA LEU A 124 15.85 -3.20 0.90
C LEU A 124 15.97 -4.48 1.72
N HIS A 125 14.84 -5.04 2.11
CA HIS A 125 14.80 -6.27 2.90
C HIS A 125 15.45 -7.43 2.12
N LYS A 126 16.31 -8.20 2.78
CA LYS A 126 17.13 -9.26 2.17
C LYS A 126 16.32 -10.36 1.47
N GLU A 127 15.10 -10.60 1.93
CA GLU A 127 14.18 -11.61 1.35
C GLU A 127 13.29 -11.04 0.24
N LEU A 128 13.40 -9.74 -0.08
CA LEU A 128 12.75 -9.15 -1.24
C LEU A 128 13.52 -9.59 -2.51
N ASN A 129 12.99 -10.61 -3.18
CA ASN A 129 13.66 -11.27 -4.30
C ASN A 129 12.90 -11.01 -5.61
N ILE A 130 13.20 -9.91 -6.26
CA ILE A 130 12.56 -9.46 -7.50
C ILE A 130 13.63 -9.06 -8.53
N PRO A 131 14.36 -10.05 -9.07
CA PRO A 131 15.50 -9.79 -9.95
C PRO A 131 15.13 -9.12 -11.29
N HIS A 132 13.86 -9.15 -11.67
CA HIS A 132 13.33 -8.52 -12.88
C HIS A 132 12.81 -7.09 -12.67
N ALA A 133 12.91 -6.53 -11.47
CA ALA A 133 12.58 -5.12 -11.24
C ALA A 133 13.47 -4.23 -12.11
N GLN A 134 12.84 -3.30 -12.86
CA GLN A 134 13.56 -2.47 -13.80
C GLN A 134 14.10 -1.18 -13.21
N LEU A 135 13.56 -0.75 -12.07
CA LEU A 135 13.94 0.51 -11.44
C LEU A 135 13.81 0.41 -9.93
N ILE A 136 14.77 1.00 -9.23
CA ILE A 136 14.64 1.35 -7.82
C ILE A 136 14.67 2.87 -7.76
N ILE A 137 13.56 3.50 -7.34
CA ILE A 137 13.46 4.94 -7.20
C ILE A 137 13.67 5.33 -5.73
N ARG A 138 14.55 6.27 -5.48
CA ARG A 138 14.77 6.82 -4.14
C ARG A 138 13.91 8.05 -3.93
N LYS A 139 13.32 8.18 -2.76
CA LYS A 139 12.51 9.32 -2.33
C LYS A 139 12.97 9.82 -0.96
N GLY A 140 12.51 11.00 -0.54
CA GLY A 140 12.89 11.56 0.75
C GLY A 140 14.38 11.89 0.89
N TYR A 141 15.11 12.02 -0.22
CA TYR A 141 16.54 12.36 -0.21
C TYR A 141 16.81 13.86 -0.13
N ASN A 142 15.77 14.69 -0.27
CA ASN A 142 15.87 16.12 -0.12
C ASN A 142 15.83 16.50 1.37
N GLY A 143 16.95 16.91 1.95
CA GLY A 143 17.06 17.20 3.38
C GLY A 143 16.12 18.28 3.90
N ASN A 144 15.51 19.09 3.04
CA ASN A 144 14.67 20.23 3.39
C ASN A 144 13.17 20.03 3.16
N VAL A 145 12.76 18.94 2.52
CA VAL A 145 11.36 18.58 2.25
C VAL A 145 11.21 17.08 2.37
N ASP A 146 10.19 16.62 3.07
CA ASP A 146 9.91 15.19 3.16
C ASP A 146 9.21 14.65 1.90
N GLY A 147 9.38 13.37 1.63
CA GLY A 147 8.88 12.72 0.42
C GLY A 147 8.24 11.37 0.69
N TYR A 148 6.95 11.34 1.06
CA TYR A 148 6.22 10.07 1.22
C TYR A 148 5.91 9.40 -0.13
N SER A 149 5.56 10.20 -1.12
CA SER A 149 5.14 9.70 -2.43
C SER A 149 6.33 9.21 -3.26
N ALA A 150 6.13 8.11 -3.99
CA ALA A 150 7.05 7.64 -5.02
C ALA A 150 7.19 8.64 -6.19
N PHE A 151 6.33 9.66 -6.28
CA PHE A 151 6.25 10.59 -7.40
C PHE A 151 6.69 12.01 -7.07
N LEU A 152 6.28 12.53 -5.90
CA LEU A 152 6.45 13.93 -5.52
C LEU A 152 6.88 14.05 -4.06
N ASP A 153 7.74 15.01 -3.77
CA ASP A 153 7.96 15.45 -2.39
C ASP A 153 6.72 16.20 -1.86
N LEU A 154 6.63 16.42 -0.54
CA LEU A 154 5.48 17.07 0.09
C LEU A 154 5.28 18.55 -0.33
N ASP A 155 6.25 19.17 -0.96
CA ASP A 155 6.10 20.52 -1.54
C ASP A 155 5.18 20.54 -2.79
N GLY A 156 4.82 19.35 -3.30
CA GLY A 156 3.97 19.17 -4.48
C GLY A 156 4.61 19.64 -5.79
N LYS A 157 5.92 19.88 -5.82
CA LYS A 157 6.67 20.41 -6.96
C LYS A 157 7.88 19.59 -7.34
N THR A 158 8.58 19.06 -6.36
CA THR A 158 9.80 18.28 -6.58
C THR A 158 9.42 16.87 -6.99
N HIS A 159 9.73 16.52 -8.25
CA HIS A 159 9.47 15.19 -8.81
C HIS A 159 10.62 14.24 -8.53
N THR A 160 10.30 12.98 -8.24
CA THR A 160 11.30 11.89 -8.21
C THR A 160 11.77 11.48 -9.61
N GLY A 161 10.97 11.78 -10.64
CA GLY A 161 11.17 11.34 -12.02
C GLY A 161 10.40 10.06 -12.38
N LEU A 162 9.74 9.41 -11.43
CA LEU A 162 9.01 8.15 -11.68
C LEU A 162 7.89 8.34 -12.70
N ASP A 163 7.15 9.43 -12.64
CA ASP A 163 6.05 9.72 -13.56
C ASP A 163 6.53 9.80 -15.03
N GLY A 164 7.65 10.47 -15.26
CA GLY A 164 8.30 10.53 -16.58
C GLY A 164 8.74 9.15 -17.07
N TYR A 165 9.36 8.35 -16.21
CA TYR A 165 9.74 6.98 -16.52
C TYR A 165 8.53 6.12 -16.91
N LEU A 166 7.47 6.13 -16.13
CA LEU A 166 6.27 5.32 -16.38
C LEU A 166 5.54 5.78 -17.67
N LYS A 167 5.39 7.10 -17.88
CA LYS A 167 4.79 7.67 -19.09
C LYS A 167 5.59 7.30 -20.34
N GLY A 168 6.91 7.40 -20.28
CA GLY A 168 7.81 7.03 -21.37
C GLY A 168 7.73 5.54 -21.75
N ARG A 169 7.30 4.68 -20.84
CA ARG A 169 7.09 3.25 -21.07
C ARG A 169 5.62 2.90 -21.43
N GLY A 170 4.74 3.88 -21.55
CA GLY A 170 3.35 3.67 -21.89
C GLY A 170 2.49 3.08 -20.76
N ILE A 171 2.97 3.13 -19.52
CA ILE A 171 2.22 2.64 -18.35
C ILE A 171 0.95 3.48 -18.17
N LYS A 172 -0.15 2.81 -17.87
CA LYS A 172 -1.47 3.40 -17.64
C LYS A 172 -2.00 3.14 -16.24
N ARG A 173 -1.67 1.98 -15.64
CA ARG A 173 -2.19 1.56 -14.34
C ARG A 173 -1.06 1.13 -13.42
N VAL A 174 -1.14 1.59 -12.17
CA VAL A 174 -0.18 1.29 -11.11
C VAL A 174 -0.87 0.46 -10.05
N PHE A 175 -0.37 -0.74 -9.80
CA PHE A 175 -0.73 -1.55 -8.64
C PHE A 175 0.30 -1.28 -7.54
N LEU A 176 -0.15 -1.00 -6.33
CA LEU A 176 0.74 -0.63 -5.22
C LEU A 176 0.61 -1.64 -4.09
N ALA A 177 1.74 -1.99 -3.49
CA ALA A 177 1.82 -2.72 -2.22
C ALA A 177 3.06 -2.24 -1.44
N GLY A 178 3.11 -2.51 -0.13
CA GLY A 178 4.27 -2.18 0.70
C GLY A 178 3.94 -1.41 1.96
N LEU A 179 4.83 -0.52 2.37
CA LEU A 179 4.86 0.13 3.66
C LEU A 179 4.99 1.66 3.56
N ALA A 180 4.35 2.42 4.44
CA ALA A 180 3.19 2.07 5.20
C ALA A 180 1.93 2.53 4.47
N THR A 181 0.82 1.75 4.62
CA THR A 181 -0.46 2.00 3.94
C THR A 181 -0.91 3.45 4.08
N ASP A 182 -0.82 3.98 5.29
CA ASP A 182 -1.35 5.29 5.71
C ASP A 182 -0.41 6.46 5.40
N PHE A 183 0.80 6.20 4.92
CA PHE A 183 1.77 7.21 4.51
C PHE A 183 2.26 6.96 3.07
N CYS A 184 3.39 6.31 2.89
CA CYS A 184 4.04 6.23 1.58
C CYS A 184 3.17 5.56 0.51
N VAL A 185 2.39 4.53 0.84
CA VAL A 185 1.46 3.88 -0.09
C VAL A 185 0.32 4.83 -0.47
N MET A 186 -0.34 5.45 0.52
CA MET A 186 -1.45 6.38 0.29
C MET A 186 -1.02 7.58 -0.55
N TRP A 187 0.10 8.23 -0.20
CA TRP A 187 0.60 9.38 -0.95
C TRP A 187 0.98 9.00 -2.38
N SER A 188 1.67 7.86 -2.58
CA SER A 188 2.01 7.35 -3.90
C SER A 188 0.77 7.03 -4.74
N ALA A 189 -0.24 6.39 -4.16
CA ALA A 189 -1.47 6.05 -4.86
C ALA A 189 -2.28 7.28 -5.27
N THR A 190 -2.40 8.27 -4.36
CA THR A 190 -3.13 9.51 -4.66
C THR A 190 -2.41 10.37 -5.69
N ASP A 191 -1.08 10.43 -5.64
CA ASP A 191 -0.31 11.19 -6.64
C ASP A 191 -0.28 10.47 -7.99
N ALA A 192 -0.25 9.14 -8.04
CA ALA A 192 -0.45 8.42 -9.29
C ALA A 192 -1.76 8.83 -9.97
N ARG A 193 -2.87 8.94 -9.21
CA ARG A 193 -4.16 9.41 -9.72
C ARG A 193 -4.09 10.85 -10.25
N LYS A 194 -3.49 11.77 -9.50
CA LYS A 194 -3.30 13.18 -9.92
C LYS A 194 -2.48 13.29 -11.21
N LEU A 195 -1.51 12.39 -11.40
CA LEU A 195 -0.61 12.37 -12.57
C LEU A 195 -1.21 11.63 -13.77
N GLY A 196 -2.47 11.15 -13.67
CA GLY A 196 -3.25 10.56 -14.76
C GLY A 196 -3.15 9.04 -14.87
N PHE A 197 -2.54 8.34 -13.91
CA PHE A 197 -2.54 6.88 -13.88
C PHE A 197 -3.82 6.34 -13.20
N GLU A 198 -4.28 5.17 -13.61
CA GLU A 198 -5.13 4.36 -12.75
C GLU A 198 -4.29 3.82 -11.59
N ALA A 199 -4.89 3.73 -10.39
CA ALA A 199 -4.20 3.22 -9.22
C ALA A 199 -5.06 2.21 -8.46
N ALA A 200 -4.43 1.10 -8.04
CA ALA A 200 -5.04 0.09 -7.20
C ALA A 200 -4.06 -0.30 -6.08
N VAL A 201 -4.49 -0.24 -4.83
CA VAL A 201 -3.72 -0.69 -3.67
C VAL A 201 -4.14 -2.11 -3.31
N ILE A 202 -3.17 -3.03 -3.27
CA ILE A 202 -3.37 -4.43 -2.87
C ILE A 202 -3.25 -4.48 -1.34
N GLU A 203 -4.38 -4.41 -0.66
CA GLU A 203 -4.45 -4.18 0.77
C GLU A 203 -3.76 -5.27 1.61
N ASP A 204 -4.00 -6.54 1.31
CA ASP A 204 -3.40 -7.66 2.05
C ASP A 204 -1.87 -7.76 1.91
N ALA A 205 -1.31 -7.07 0.89
CA ALA A 205 0.12 -6.90 0.68
C ALA A 205 0.66 -5.56 1.23
N CYS A 206 -0.09 -4.88 2.10
CA CYS A 206 0.32 -3.66 2.79
C CYS A 206 0.23 -3.83 4.32
N ARG A 207 0.99 -2.99 5.07
CA ARG A 207 0.83 -2.81 6.51
C ARG A 207 0.91 -1.32 6.85
N HIS A 208 0.38 -0.95 8.01
CA HIS A 208 0.19 0.45 8.42
C HIS A 208 0.83 0.71 9.79
N ILE A 209 1.03 1.98 10.11
CA ILE A 209 1.52 2.45 11.41
C ILE A 209 0.35 2.82 12.32
N ASP A 210 -0.66 3.47 11.76
CA ASP A 210 -1.87 4.00 12.40
C ASP A 210 -1.60 5.02 13.51
N VAL A 211 -0.90 6.08 13.19
CA VAL A 211 -0.68 7.22 14.09
C VAL A 211 -1.95 8.06 14.17
N GLY A 212 -2.62 8.02 15.34
CA GLY A 212 -3.79 8.86 15.59
C GLY A 212 -4.96 8.67 14.61
N GLY A 213 -5.18 7.47 14.09
CA GLY A 213 -6.26 7.16 13.13
C GLY A 213 -5.89 7.45 11.69
N SER A 214 -4.58 7.56 11.38
CA SER A 214 -4.08 7.83 10.02
C SER A 214 -4.53 6.79 9.00
N LEU A 215 -4.72 5.53 9.37
CA LEU A 215 -5.18 4.49 8.46
C LEU A 215 -6.58 4.77 7.89
N ALA A 216 -7.52 5.10 8.77
CA ALA A 216 -8.89 5.41 8.33
C ALA A 216 -8.93 6.68 7.46
N ALA A 217 -8.14 7.69 7.83
CA ALA A 217 -8.00 8.92 7.05
C ALA A 217 -7.37 8.66 5.67
N ALA A 218 -6.36 7.78 5.59
CA ALA A 218 -5.69 7.41 4.36
C ALA A 218 -6.64 6.69 3.39
N TRP A 219 -7.40 5.72 3.85
CA TRP A 219 -8.39 5.04 3.01
C TRP A 219 -9.44 6.01 2.47
N LYS A 220 -9.97 6.89 3.32
CA LYS A 220 -10.90 7.95 2.88
C LYS A 220 -10.29 8.85 1.80
N LYS A 221 -9.02 9.20 1.92
CA LYS A 221 -8.29 10.05 0.98
C LYS A 221 -8.04 9.32 -0.36
N MET A 222 -7.66 8.05 -0.31
CA MET A 222 -7.47 7.20 -1.48
C MET A 222 -8.79 6.98 -2.24
N ASP A 223 -9.88 6.70 -1.53
CA ASP A 223 -11.21 6.51 -2.11
C ASP A 223 -11.68 7.79 -2.82
N ALA A 224 -11.56 8.95 -2.17
CA ALA A 224 -11.88 10.25 -2.77
C ALA A 224 -11.05 10.57 -4.03
N ALA A 225 -9.83 10.04 -4.13
CA ALA A 225 -8.98 10.15 -5.31
C ALA A 225 -9.29 9.12 -6.40
N GLY A 226 -10.21 8.19 -6.16
CA GLY A 226 -10.57 7.11 -7.08
C GLY A 226 -9.51 6.00 -7.16
N VAL A 227 -8.75 5.78 -6.09
CA VAL A 227 -7.85 4.62 -5.94
C VAL A 227 -8.71 3.40 -5.63
N LYS A 228 -8.47 2.29 -6.33
CA LYS A 228 -9.15 1.02 -6.04
C LYS A 228 -8.49 0.33 -4.85
N ARG A 229 -9.30 -0.11 -3.89
CA ARG A 229 -8.89 -0.99 -2.79
C ARG A 229 -9.19 -2.42 -3.20
N ILE A 230 -8.18 -3.27 -3.30
CA ILE A 230 -8.31 -4.66 -3.76
C ILE A 230 -7.50 -5.61 -2.87
N GLN A 231 -7.77 -6.90 -3.00
CA GLN A 231 -6.98 -7.97 -2.39
C GLN A 231 -6.11 -8.65 -3.45
N SER A 232 -5.05 -9.32 -3.04
CA SER A 232 -4.20 -10.08 -3.97
C SER A 232 -4.96 -11.16 -4.74
N MET A 233 -5.97 -11.75 -4.12
CA MET A 233 -6.84 -12.75 -4.75
C MET A 233 -7.73 -12.19 -5.86
N ASP A 234 -7.95 -10.88 -5.89
CA ASP A 234 -8.74 -10.21 -6.94
C ASP A 234 -7.95 -10.04 -8.24
N VAL A 235 -6.64 -10.27 -8.21
CA VAL A 235 -5.77 -10.13 -9.37
C VAL A 235 -5.60 -11.47 -10.08
N ALA A 236 -5.80 -11.50 -11.39
CA ALA A 236 -5.50 -12.66 -12.21
C ALA A 236 -4.01 -12.63 -12.60
N PHE A 237 -3.21 -13.44 -11.91
CA PHE A 237 -1.84 -13.72 -12.33
C PHE A 237 -1.87 -14.72 -13.48
N ALA A 238 -1.29 -14.37 -14.63
CA ALA A 238 -1.20 -15.21 -15.82
C ALA A 238 -0.10 -16.26 -15.68
#